data_e28bdcd3f45b5cbe9a38990caaa865c8
#
_entry.id   e28bdcd3f45b5cbe9a38990caaa865c8
#
_cell.length_a   1.000
_cell.length_b   1.000
_cell.length_c   1.000
_cell.angle_alpha   90.00
_cell.angle_beta   90.00
_cell.angle_gamma   90.00
#
_symmetry.space_group_name_H-M   'P 1'
#
loop_
_entity.id
_entity.type
_entity.pdbx_description
1 polymer ?
#
loop_
_entity_poly.entity_id
_entity_poly.type
_entity_poly.pdbx_seq_one_letter_code
_entity_poly.pdbx_strand_id
1 'polypeptide(L)'
;IKIYTSGSFLDEREVPAETRRAIAETFADRDRIVVESLPDFVDREKVRDFTEQGLETDVAVGLETATDRVRHDCVNKYFDFADFEDACAEAREAGGGVKAYLLMKPPFLSEREALEDMQSSVRRCGAVEGCHTVSMNPTNVQPYTMVDELFYEGGYRPPWLWSVAEVLRTTTDVDAIVVSDPVGHGSDRGAHNCGECDDRVQRAIKDFDLRQDPSVFEQVECECEFTWELVLEEEASYNMPLAR
;
A
#
# COMPACT_ATOMS: atom_id res chain seq x y z
N ILE A 1 13.05 13.29 -4.47
CA ILE A 1 13.88 12.47 -3.56
C ILE A 1 12.97 11.57 -2.76
N LYS A 2 13.38 10.33 -2.51
CA LYS A 2 12.70 9.42 -1.59
C LYS A 2 13.71 8.93 -0.57
N ILE A 3 13.37 9.06 0.73
CA ILE A 3 14.18 8.58 1.85
C ILE A 3 13.36 7.54 2.59
N TYR A 4 13.72 6.27 2.37
CA TYR A 4 13.12 5.14 3.05
C TYR A 4 14.11 4.56 4.06
N THR A 5 13.62 4.28 5.24
CA THR A 5 14.40 3.69 6.34
C THR A 5 13.67 2.45 6.86
N SER A 6 14.35 1.65 7.65
CA SER A 6 13.69 0.55 8.38
C SER A 6 12.98 1.02 9.66
N GLY A 7 12.97 2.32 9.93
CA GLY A 7 12.37 2.97 11.08
C GLY A 7 11.49 4.14 10.67
N SER A 8 11.53 5.21 11.45
CA SER A 8 10.73 6.42 11.22
C SER A 8 11.63 7.64 11.05
N PHE A 9 11.67 8.19 9.85
CA PHE A 9 12.49 9.38 9.54
C PHE A 9 12.14 10.60 10.43
N LEU A 10 10.89 10.71 10.86
CA LEU A 10 10.42 11.79 11.74
C LEU A 10 10.55 11.47 13.24
N ASP A 11 11.06 10.30 13.62
CA ASP A 11 11.47 10.02 15.00
C ASP A 11 12.83 10.66 15.29
N GLU A 12 12.87 11.63 16.20
CA GLU A 12 14.10 12.36 16.53
C GLU A 12 15.16 11.50 17.25
N ARG A 13 14.78 10.30 17.71
CA ARG A 13 15.73 9.31 18.23
C ARG A 13 16.51 8.62 17.09
N GLU A 14 15.93 8.52 15.89
CA GLU A 14 16.55 7.95 14.70
C GLU A 14 17.20 9.04 13.84
N VAL A 15 16.49 10.14 13.58
CA VAL A 15 16.96 11.27 12.78
C VAL A 15 16.79 12.56 13.59
N PRO A 16 17.84 13.04 14.27
CA PRO A 16 17.80 14.30 15.04
C PRO A 16 17.31 15.49 14.21
N ALA A 17 16.62 16.43 14.85
CA ALA A 17 16.04 17.60 14.19
C ALA A 17 17.06 18.41 13.35
N GLU A 18 18.30 18.53 13.83
CA GLU A 18 19.38 19.20 13.11
C GLU A 18 19.76 18.47 11.82
N THR A 19 19.77 17.13 11.84
CA THR A 19 20.05 16.29 10.66
C THR A 19 18.90 16.40 9.66
N ARG A 20 17.65 16.35 10.13
CA ARG A 20 16.45 16.51 9.29
C ARG A 20 16.47 17.86 8.55
N ARG A 21 16.76 18.96 9.25
CA ARG A 21 16.86 20.30 8.65
C ARG A 21 18.01 20.40 7.64
N ALA A 22 19.18 19.85 7.96
CA ALA A 22 20.31 19.82 7.03
C ALA A 22 19.99 19.04 5.76
N ILE A 23 19.20 17.96 5.85
CA ILE A 23 18.68 17.20 4.69
C ILE A 23 17.72 18.07 3.88
N ALA A 24 16.77 18.76 4.53
CA ALA A 24 15.84 19.66 3.84
C ALA A 24 16.58 20.78 3.07
N GLU A 25 17.55 21.43 3.71
CA GLU A 25 18.41 22.44 3.06
C GLU A 25 19.23 21.88 1.89
N THR A 26 19.77 20.66 2.05
CA THR A 26 20.60 20.01 1.03
C THR A 26 19.81 19.72 -0.24
N PHE A 27 18.53 19.42 -0.12
CA PHE A 27 17.65 19.07 -1.23
C PHE A 27 16.67 20.17 -1.63
N ALA A 28 16.84 21.38 -1.12
CA ALA A 28 15.96 22.52 -1.41
C ALA A 28 15.87 22.90 -2.91
N ASP A 29 16.79 22.39 -3.75
CA ASP A 29 16.78 22.56 -5.20
C ASP A 29 15.93 21.51 -5.95
N ARG A 30 15.28 20.60 -5.20
CA ARG A 30 14.44 19.56 -5.77
C ARG A 30 12.97 19.94 -5.70
N ASP A 31 12.18 19.35 -6.59
CA ASP A 31 10.74 19.62 -6.63
C ASP A 31 10.00 18.95 -5.46
N ARG A 32 10.41 17.69 -5.12
CA ARG A 32 9.66 16.86 -4.18
C ARG A 32 10.55 15.98 -3.31
N ILE A 33 10.11 15.81 -2.05
CA ILE A 33 10.67 14.85 -1.11
C ILE A 33 9.58 13.93 -0.54
N VAL A 34 9.92 12.65 -0.39
CA VAL A 34 9.09 11.67 0.31
C VAL A 34 9.92 11.04 1.42
N VAL A 35 9.44 11.10 2.65
CA VAL A 35 10.08 10.51 3.82
C VAL A 35 9.17 9.49 4.47
N GLU A 36 9.71 8.35 4.92
CA GLU A 36 8.93 7.28 5.55
C GLU A 36 8.85 7.50 7.07
N SER A 37 7.66 7.35 7.64
CA SER A 37 7.45 7.44 9.09
C SER A 37 6.23 6.65 9.56
N LEU A 38 6.24 6.23 10.82
CA LEU A 38 5.02 5.82 11.51
C LEU A 38 4.14 7.06 11.80
N PRO A 39 2.80 6.90 11.88
CA PRO A 39 1.89 8.02 12.11
C PRO A 39 2.20 8.80 13.39
N ASP A 40 2.58 8.13 14.49
CA ASP A 40 2.90 8.73 15.79
C ASP A 40 3.97 9.84 15.73
N PHE A 41 4.84 9.80 14.73
CA PHE A 41 5.94 10.77 14.61
C PHE A 41 5.65 11.87 13.60
N VAL A 42 4.52 11.80 12.89
CA VAL A 42 4.11 12.85 11.96
C VAL A 42 3.62 14.04 12.77
N ASP A 43 4.30 15.17 12.60
CA ASP A 43 4.03 16.41 13.30
C ASP A 43 4.26 17.56 12.32
N ARG A 44 3.37 18.56 12.36
CA ARG A 44 3.40 19.69 11.43
C ARG A 44 4.71 20.47 11.45
N GLU A 45 5.34 20.61 12.62
CA GLU A 45 6.60 21.34 12.73
C GLU A 45 7.75 20.60 12.02
N LYS A 46 7.74 19.26 12.09
CA LYS A 46 8.73 18.43 11.41
C LYS A 46 8.54 18.42 9.90
N VAL A 47 7.29 18.42 9.43
CA VAL A 47 6.96 18.49 8.00
C VAL A 47 7.31 19.88 7.45
N ARG A 48 7.12 20.95 8.23
CA ARG A 48 7.50 22.32 7.86
C ARG A 48 9.00 22.48 7.60
N ASP A 49 9.86 21.71 8.25
CA ASP A 49 11.30 21.74 7.95
C ASP A 49 11.59 21.54 6.45
N PHE A 50 10.69 20.86 5.71
CA PHE A 50 10.79 20.62 4.26
C PHE A 50 9.94 21.60 3.45
N THR A 51 8.67 21.81 3.82
CA THR A 51 7.75 22.65 3.03
C THR A 51 8.19 24.13 3.04
N GLU A 52 8.80 24.62 4.11
CA GLU A 52 9.37 25.97 4.19
C GLU A 52 10.61 26.17 3.31
N GLN A 53 11.28 25.07 2.89
CA GLN A 53 12.32 25.10 1.86
C GLN A 53 11.75 25.09 0.43
N GLY A 54 10.42 25.06 0.27
CA GLY A 54 9.75 25.02 -1.02
C GLY A 54 9.61 23.61 -1.61
N LEU A 55 9.91 22.55 -0.83
CA LEU A 55 9.78 21.17 -1.24
C LEU A 55 8.32 20.71 -1.16
N GLU A 56 7.78 20.18 -2.25
CA GLU A 56 6.56 19.36 -2.20
C GLU A 56 6.83 18.12 -1.35
N THR A 57 6.16 18.00 -0.22
CA THR A 57 6.53 17.02 0.80
C THR A 57 5.41 16.02 1.06
N ASP A 58 5.71 14.72 0.92
CA ASP A 58 4.83 13.65 1.38
C ASP A 58 5.51 12.82 2.47
N VAL A 59 4.73 12.46 3.48
CA VAL A 59 5.10 11.44 4.46
C VAL A 59 4.53 10.10 4.00
N ALA A 60 5.40 9.13 3.76
CA ALA A 60 5.02 7.77 3.43
C ALA A 60 4.71 7.01 4.72
N VAL A 61 3.47 6.58 4.89
CA VAL A 61 3.00 5.83 6.07
C VAL A 61 2.65 4.41 5.69
N GLY A 62 3.33 3.44 6.30
CA GLY A 62 2.99 2.02 6.19
C GLY A 62 1.72 1.70 6.99
N LEU A 63 0.55 2.01 6.44
CA LEU A 63 -0.75 1.75 7.06
C LEU A 63 -1.15 0.29 6.97
N GLU A 64 -0.79 -0.39 5.87
CA GLU A 64 -1.06 -1.77 5.48
C GLU A 64 -2.53 -2.03 5.14
N THR A 65 -3.46 -1.65 5.98
CA THR A 65 -4.92 -1.73 5.76
C THR A 65 -5.64 -0.67 6.59
N ALA A 66 -6.79 -0.20 6.12
CA ALA A 66 -7.66 0.69 6.90
C ALA A 66 -8.52 -0.07 7.93
N THR A 67 -8.51 -1.40 7.92
CA THR A 67 -9.24 -2.24 8.87
C THR A 67 -8.35 -2.53 10.09
N ASP A 68 -8.63 -1.89 11.22
CA ASP A 68 -7.82 -1.99 12.44
C ASP A 68 -7.59 -3.44 12.88
N ARG A 69 -8.64 -4.26 12.87
CA ARG A 69 -8.53 -5.66 13.23
C ARG A 69 -7.55 -6.43 12.33
N VAL A 70 -7.60 -6.22 11.01
CA VAL A 70 -6.68 -6.86 10.07
C VAL A 70 -5.26 -6.36 10.31
N ARG A 71 -5.10 -5.05 10.55
CA ARG A 71 -3.79 -4.46 10.85
C ARG A 71 -3.18 -5.03 12.13
N HIS A 72 -3.97 -5.17 13.18
CA HIS A 72 -3.49 -5.72 14.46
C HIS A 72 -3.25 -7.22 14.38
N ASP A 73 -4.24 -7.99 13.91
CA ASP A 73 -4.22 -9.45 14.00
C ASP A 73 -3.39 -10.12 12.91
N CYS A 74 -3.32 -9.54 11.70
CA CYS A 74 -2.64 -10.13 10.55
C CYS A 74 -1.27 -9.52 10.26
N VAL A 75 -1.07 -8.23 10.59
CA VAL A 75 0.19 -7.51 10.32
C VAL A 75 0.98 -7.22 11.60
N ASN A 76 0.31 -7.25 12.75
CA ASN A 76 0.89 -6.97 14.06
C ASN A 76 1.42 -5.52 14.20
N LYS A 77 0.68 -4.55 13.66
CA LYS A 77 0.92 -3.11 13.91
C LYS A 77 -0.02 -2.63 15.03
N TYR A 78 0.45 -1.70 15.84
CA TYR A 78 -0.18 -1.30 17.11
C TYR A 78 -1.09 -0.07 17.03
N PHE A 79 -1.02 0.71 15.95
CA PHE A 79 -1.79 1.95 15.78
C PHE A 79 -3.11 1.71 15.05
N ASP A 80 -4.06 2.63 15.20
CA ASP A 80 -5.38 2.58 14.59
C ASP A 80 -5.46 3.45 13.32
N PHE A 81 -6.55 3.30 12.56
CA PHE A 81 -6.78 4.13 11.37
C PHE A 81 -6.92 5.63 11.74
N ALA A 82 -7.44 5.92 12.94
CA ALA A 82 -7.53 7.28 13.45
C ALA A 82 -6.14 7.96 13.56
N ASP A 83 -5.09 7.22 13.95
CA ASP A 83 -3.73 7.77 14.02
C ASP A 83 -3.21 8.14 12.61
N PHE A 84 -3.63 7.40 11.58
CA PHE A 84 -3.34 7.75 10.19
C PHE A 84 -4.10 9.01 9.74
N GLU A 85 -5.37 9.17 10.14
CA GLU A 85 -6.17 10.38 9.86
C GLU A 85 -5.52 11.61 10.50
N ASP A 86 -5.08 11.49 11.76
CA ASP A 86 -4.36 12.55 12.46
C ASP A 86 -3.03 12.90 11.77
N ALA A 87 -2.27 11.90 11.33
CA ALA A 87 -1.03 12.12 10.57
C ALA A 87 -1.29 12.86 9.23
N CYS A 88 -2.37 12.53 8.53
CA CYS A 88 -2.78 13.26 7.32
C CYS A 88 -3.13 14.72 7.63
N ALA A 89 -3.84 14.97 8.73
CA ALA A 89 -4.19 16.32 9.16
C ALA A 89 -2.93 17.16 9.49
N GLU A 90 -2.00 16.59 10.25
CA GLU A 90 -0.73 17.26 10.62
C GLU A 90 0.12 17.58 9.37
N ALA A 91 0.26 16.62 8.45
CA ALA A 91 1.01 16.84 7.21
C ALA A 91 0.37 17.93 6.34
N ARG A 92 -0.97 17.90 6.17
CA ARG A 92 -1.73 18.89 5.41
C ARG A 92 -1.63 20.29 6.01
N GLU A 93 -1.73 20.44 7.32
CA GLU A 93 -1.58 21.74 8.00
C GLU A 93 -0.17 22.34 7.86
N ALA A 94 0.82 21.50 7.56
CA ALA A 94 2.18 21.93 7.24
C ALA A 94 2.37 22.24 5.74
N GLY A 95 1.34 22.09 4.90
CA GLY A 95 1.44 22.26 3.44
C GLY A 95 2.03 21.06 2.71
N GLY A 96 2.11 19.91 3.38
CA GLY A 96 2.50 18.62 2.81
C GLY A 96 1.32 17.68 2.62
N GLY A 97 1.61 16.39 2.43
CA GLY A 97 0.64 15.33 2.31
C GLY A 97 1.15 13.98 2.78
N VAL A 98 0.32 12.97 2.64
CA VAL A 98 0.63 11.60 3.02
C VAL A 98 0.50 10.67 1.81
N LYS A 99 1.45 9.76 1.68
CA LYS A 99 1.37 8.58 0.83
C LYS A 99 1.08 7.36 1.71
N ALA A 100 -0.12 6.79 1.59
CA ALA A 100 -0.46 5.54 2.28
C ALA A 100 0.17 4.34 1.56
N TYR A 101 0.88 3.49 2.28
CA TYR A 101 1.26 2.16 1.83
C TYR A 101 0.30 1.13 2.39
N LEU A 102 -0.30 0.33 1.50
CA LEU A 102 -1.21 -0.76 1.85
C LEU A 102 -0.59 -2.09 1.43
N LEU A 103 -0.87 -3.15 2.18
CA LEU A 103 -0.39 -4.51 1.96
C LEU A 103 -1.58 -5.41 1.58
N MET A 104 -1.65 -5.81 0.31
CA MET A 104 -2.73 -6.67 -0.16
C MET A 104 -2.50 -8.12 0.23
N LYS A 105 -3.52 -8.74 0.81
CA LYS A 105 -3.54 -10.12 1.28
C LYS A 105 -2.45 -10.40 2.32
N PRO A 106 -2.46 -9.71 3.48
CA PRO A 106 -1.68 -10.17 4.62
C PRO A 106 -2.10 -11.62 5.00
N PRO A 107 -1.32 -12.35 5.81
CA PRO A 107 -1.68 -13.71 6.21
C PRO A 107 -3.07 -13.78 6.84
N PHE A 108 -3.69 -14.95 6.75
CA PHE A 108 -4.99 -15.29 7.35
C PHE A 108 -6.24 -14.71 6.66
N LEU A 109 -6.09 -13.99 5.56
CA LEU A 109 -7.21 -13.59 4.71
C LEU A 109 -7.35 -14.53 3.51
N SER A 110 -8.59 -14.89 3.17
CA SER A 110 -8.92 -15.48 1.87
C SER A 110 -8.71 -14.46 0.75
N GLU A 111 -8.71 -14.92 -0.50
CA GLU A 111 -8.58 -14.01 -1.65
C GLU A 111 -9.73 -12.99 -1.70
N ARG A 112 -10.97 -13.43 -1.41
CA ARG A 112 -12.14 -12.55 -1.33
C ARG A 112 -12.00 -11.51 -0.20
N GLU A 113 -11.66 -11.95 1.02
CA GLU A 113 -11.50 -11.05 2.15
C GLU A 113 -10.40 -10.02 1.88
N ALA A 114 -9.29 -10.43 1.25
CA ALA A 114 -8.20 -9.54 0.88
C ALA A 114 -8.60 -8.53 -0.21
N LEU A 115 -9.39 -8.95 -1.18
CA LEU A 115 -9.93 -8.08 -2.23
C LEU A 115 -10.87 -7.02 -1.62
N GLU A 116 -11.82 -7.43 -0.80
CA GLU A 116 -12.80 -6.56 -0.15
C GLU A 116 -12.12 -5.58 0.84
N ASP A 117 -11.17 -6.06 1.64
CA ASP A 117 -10.39 -5.23 2.57
C ASP A 117 -9.58 -4.18 1.82
N MET A 118 -8.91 -4.57 0.72
CA MET A 118 -8.10 -3.64 -0.06
C MET A 118 -8.96 -2.58 -0.76
N GLN A 119 -10.08 -2.96 -1.39
CA GLN A 119 -11.02 -2.01 -1.99
C GLN A 119 -11.57 -1.01 -0.96
N SER A 120 -11.93 -1.50 0.23
CA SER A 120 -12.37 -0.66 1.33
C SER A 120 -11.26 0.27 1.82
N SER A 121 -10.04 -0.26 1.96
CA SER A 121 -8.88 0.50 2.44
C SER A 121 -8.49 1.62 1.46
N VAL A 122 -8.48 1.35 0.15
CA VAL A 122 -8.21 2.37 -0.87
C VAL A 122 -9.24 3.50 -0.79
N ARG A 123 -10.53 3.17 -0.72
CA ARG A 123 -11.59 4.19 -0.62
C ARG A 123 -11.53 4.99 0.67
N ARG A 124 -11.27 4.32 1.80
CA ARG A 124 -11.14 5.01 3.10
C ARG A 124 -9.94 5.95 3.11
N CYS A 125 -8.77 5.50 2.63
CA CYS A 125 -7.59 6.36 2.54
C CYS A 125 -7.81 7.53 1.58
N GLY A 126 -8.39 7.27 0.40
CA GLY A 126 -8.67 8.31 -0.59
C GLY A 126 -9.71 9.35 -0.15
N ALA A 127 -10.52 9.03 0.86
CA ALA A 127 -11.47 9.99 1.48
C ALA A 127 -10.83 10.87 2.56
N VAL A 128 -9.60 10.56 3.00
CA VAL A 128 -8.91 11.36 4.04
C VAL A 128 -8.24 12.57 3.39
N GLU A 129 -8.64 13.77 3.81
CA GLU A 129 -7.97 14.99 3.38
C GLU A 129 -6.48 14.98 3.74
N GLY A 130 -5.61 15.22 2.76
CA GLY A 130 -4.16 15.16 2.92
C GLY A 130 -3.55 13.82 2.49
N CYS A 131 -4.32 12.78 2.24
CA CYS A 131 -3.83 11.56 1.59
C CYS A 131 -3.78 11.78 0.07
N HIS A 132 -2.59 12.01 -0.48
CA HIS A 132 -2.41 12.30 -1.91
C HIS A 132 -2.24 11.06 -2.76
N THR A 133 -1.70 9.99 -2.20
CA THR A 133 -1.39 8.76 -2.93
C THR A 133 -1.69 7.54 -2.07
N VAL A 134 -2.34 6.55 -2.66
CA VAL A 134 -2.52 5.22 -2.08
C VAL A 134 -1.72 4.22 -2.90
N SER A 135 -0.69 3.63 -2.28
CA SER A 135 0.20 2.64 -2.92
C SER A 135 -0.13 1.26 -2.39
N MET A 136 -0.84 0.47 -3.18
CA MET A 136 -1.15 -0.91 -2.87
C MET A 136 0.02 -1.82 -3.24
N ASN A 137 0.55 -2.56 -2.27
CA ASN A 137 1.65 -3.49 -2.46
C ASN A 137 1.14 -4.92 -2.23
N PRO A 138 1.11 -5.78 -3.27
CA PRO A 138 0.80 -7.19 -3.08
C PRO A 138 1.82 -7.87 -2.17
N THR A 139 1.35 -8.70 -1.26
CA THR A 139 2.24 -9.42 -0.33
C THR A 139 3.18 -10.33 -1.08
N ASN A 140 4.46 -10.13 -0.82
CA ASN A 140 5.56 -10.98 -1.27
C ASN A 140 6.02 -11.87 -0.11
N VAL A 141 6.19 -13.16 -0.39
CA VAL A 141 6.68 -14.11 0.62
C VAL A 141 8.18 -13.91 0.84
N GLN A 142 8.51 -13.23 1.94
CA GLN A 142 9.91 -12.99 2.31
C GLN A 142 10.44 -14.15 3.16
N PRO A 143 11.71 -14.58 2.98
CA PRO A 143 12.32 -15.64 3.78
C PRO A 143 12.29 -15.30 5.28
N TYR A 144 12.15 -16.36 6.09
CA TYR A 144 12.19 -16.28 7.56
C TYR A 144 11.03 -15.49 8.20
N THR A 145 9.90 -15.41 7.52
CA THR A 145 8.67 -14.81 8.04
C THR A 145 7.62 -15.88 8.30
N MET A 146 6.58 -15.55 9.08
CA MET A 146 5.41 -16.43 9.25
C MET A 146 4.75 -16.76 7.90
N VAL A 147 4.70 -15.79 6.98
CA VAL A 147 4.14 -16.00 5.63
C VAL A 147 4.97 -17.01 4.85
N ASP A 148 6.29 -17.04 5.04
CA ASP A 148 7.21 -18.02 4.44
C ASP A 148 6.89 -19.45 4.93
N GLU A 149 6.68 -19.62 6.22
CA GLU A 149 6.29 -20.92 6.82
C GLU A 149 4.93 -21.37 6.28
N LEU A 150 3.91 -20.51 6.32
CA LEU A 150 2.58 -20.80 5.79
C LEU A 150 2.61 -21.15 4.31
N PHE A 151 3.44 -20.47 3.51
CA PHE A 151 3.61 -20.75 2.08
C PHE A 151 4.17 -22.16 1.83
N TYR A 152 5.21 -22.56 2.55
CA TYR A 152 5.79 -23.90 2.42
C TYR A 152 4.87 -25.01 2.93
N GLU A 153 4.01 -24.72 3.89
CA GLU A 153 3.02 -25.65 4.41
C GLU A 153 1.73 -25.72 3.56
N GLY A 154 1.62 -24.88 2.51
CA GLY A 154 0.45 -24.80 1.66
C GLY A 154 -0.75 -24.06 2.27
N GLY A 155 -0.51 -23.34 3.37
CA GLY A 155 -1.50 -22.52 4.08
C GLY A 155 -1.61 -21.07 3.59
N TYR A 156 -0.75 -20.67 2.66
CA TYR A 156 -0.77 -19.32 2.08
C TYR A 156 -0.39 -19.36 0.60
N ARG A 157 -1.13 -18.59 -0.20
CA ARG A 157 -0.81 -18.24 -1.57
C ARG A 157 -0.77 -16.72 -1.70
N PRO A 158 0.26 -16.13 -2.35
CA PRO A 158 0.25 -14.71 -2.69
C PRO A 158 -1.00 -14.32 -3.49
N PRO A 159 -1.40 -13.03 -3.48
CA PRO A 159 -2.61 -12.60 -4.17
C PRO A 159 -2.57 -12.91 -5.67
N TRP A 160 -3.72 -13.09 -6.26
CA TRP A 160 -3.85 -13.16 -7.72
C TRP A 160 -3.61 -11.76 -8.32
N LEU A 161 -2.95 -11.70 -9.48
CA LEU A 161 -2.85 -10.47 -10.26
C LEU A 161 -4.21 -9.95 -10.71
N TRP A 162 -5.20 -10.84 -10.88
CA TRP A 162 -6.60 -10.47 -11.14
C TRP A 162 -7.20 -9.67 -10.00
N SER A 163 -6.92 -10.03 -8.76
CA SER A 163 -7.37 -9.26 -7.59
C SER A 163 -6.72 -7.88 -7.53
N VAL A 164 -5.42 -7.78 -7.87
CA VAL A 164 -4.73 -6.49 -7.98
C VAL A 164 -5.38 -5.61 -9.06
N ALA A 165 -5.61 -6.15 -10.25
CA ALA A 165 -6.27 -5.46 -11.36
C ALA A 165 -7.69 -5.02 -10.98
N GLU A 166 -8.46 -5.89 -10.30
CA GLU A 166 -9.83 -5.61 -9.87
C GLU A 166 -9.90 -4.47 -8.85
N VAL A 167 -8.99 -4.42 -7.88
CA VAL A 167 -8.90 -3.26 -6.97
C VAL A 167 -8.68 -1.98 -7.77
N LEU A 168 -7.67 -1.93 -8.63
CA LEU A 168 -7.33 -0.74 -9.40
C LEU A 168 -8.48 -0.31 -10.32
N ARG A 169 -9.15 -1.27 -10.95
CA ARG A 169 -10.28 -1.01 -11.85
C ARG A 169 -11.51 -0.43 -11.12
N THR A 170 -11.74 -0.83 -9.88
CA THR A 170 -12.96 -0.53 -9.14
C THR A 170 -12.82 0.58 -8.11
N THR A 171 -11.62 1.13 -7.91
CA THR A 171 -11.36 2.21 -6.94
C THR A 171 -10.91 3.53 -7.59
N THR A 172 -11.34 3.77 -8.83
CA THR A 172 -11.05 5.01 -9.58
C THR A 172 -11.93 6.19 -9.16
N ASP A 173 -12.83 5.99 -8.23
CA ASP A 173 -13.77 6.97 -7.67
C ASP A 173 -13.21 7.78 -6.50
N VAL A 174 -11.91 7.63 -6.20
CA VAL A 174 -11.22 8.36 -5.12
C VAL A 174 -10.40 9.53 -5.66
N ASP A 175 -10.23 10.58 -4.85
CA ASP A 175 -9.45 11.77 -5.24
C ASP A 175 -7.93 11.54 -5.19
N ALA A 176 -7.46 10.52 -4.47
CA ALA A 176 -6.05 10.17 -4.37
C ALA A 176 -5.56 9.41 -5.62
N ILE A 177 -4.27 9.56 -5.96
CA ILE A 177 -3.62 8.71 -6.96
C ILE A 177 -3.48 7.30 -6.40
N VAL A 178 -4.03 6.29 -7.09
CA VAL A 178 -3.93 4.88 -6.68
C VAL A 178 -2.91 4.17 -7.58
N VAL A 179 -1.92 3.52 -6.96
CA VAL A 179 -0.88 2.78 -7.68
C VAL A 179 -0.62 1.43 -7.05
N SER A 180 -0.07 0.49 -7.84
CA SER A 180 0.39 -0.81 -7.34
C SER A 180 1.84 -1.04 -7.73
N ASP A 181 2.73 -1.21 -6.73
CA ASP A 181 4.13 -1.52 -7.02
C ASP A 181 4.25 -2.97 -7.54
N PRO A 182 4.82 -3.18 -8.73
CA PRO A 182 4.91 -4.48 -9.37
C PRO A 182 6.04 -5.38 -8.84
N VAL A 183 6.59 -5.12 -7.66
CA VAL A 183 7.65 -5.95 -7.08
C VAL A 183 7.18 -7.39 -6.86
N GLY A 184 7.92 -8.35 -7.38
CA GLY A 184 7.65 -9.77 -7.24
C GLY A 184 6.49 -10.33 -8.08
N HIS A 185 5.83 -9.52 -8.90
CA HIS A 185 4.75 -9.98 -9.77
C HIS A 185 5.23 -11.09 -10.73
N GLY A 186 4.37 -12.09 -10.95
CA GLY A 186 4.65 -13.22 -11.85
C GLY A 186 5.62 -14.27 -11.29
N SER A 187 6.05 -14.15 -10.03
CA SER A 187 6.81 -15.19 -9.34
C SER A 187 5.92 -15.95 -8.36
N ASP A 188 6.24 -17.21 -8.10
CA ASP A 188 5.50 -18.05 -7.14
C ASP A 188 5.42 -17.45 -5.74
N ARG A 189 6.38 -16.59 -5.39
CA ARG A 189 6.46 -15.93 -4.09
C ARG A 189 5.85 -14.52 -4.07
N GLY A 190 5.35 -14.04 -5.18
CA GLY A 190 4.68 -12.75 -5.33
C GLY A 190 3.31 -12.90 -6.00
N ALA A 191 2.65 -11.80 -6.26
CA ALA A 191 1.36 -11.82 -6.94
C ALA A 191 1.51 -12.43 -8.34
N HIS A 192 0.73 -13.48 -8.65
CA HIS A 192 0.76 -14.20 -9.91
C HIS A 192 -0.60 -14.78 -10.27
N ASN A 193 -0.78 -15.11 -11.55
CA ASN A 193 -1.94 -15.82 -12.06
C ASN A 193 -1.55 -17.27 -12.45
N CYS A 194 -1.64 -17.61 -13.75
CA CYS A 194 -1.32 -18.94 -14.28
C CYS A 194 0.07 -19.04 -14.94
N GLY A 195 0.81 -17.95 -15.01
CA GLY A 195 2.08 -17.83 -15.73
C GLY A 195 1.92 -17.36 -17.20
N GLU A 196 0.82 -17.68 -17.88
CA GLU A 196 0.62 -17.31 -19.28
C GLU A 196 0.17 -15.86 -19.49
N CYS A 197 -0.61 -15.30 -18.55
CA CYS A 197 -1.13 -13.95 -18.65
C CYS A 197 -0.39 -12.93 -17.77
N ASP A 198 0.47 -13.36 -16.89
CA ASP A 198 1.09 -12.55 -15.84
C ASP A 198 1.77 -11.29 -16.38
N ASP A 199 2.57 -11.43 -17.43
CA ASP A 199 3.22 -10.30 -18.11
C ASP A 199 2.25 -9.29 -18.73
N ARG A 200 1.07 -9.76 -19.20
CA ARG A 200 0.06 -8.87 -19.78
C ARG A 200 -0.67 -8.10 -18.69
N VAL A 201 -1.09 -8.78 -17.61
CA VAL A 201 -1.73 -8.13 -16.46
C VAL A 201 -0.77 -7.15 -15.80
N GLN A 202 0.50 -7.53 -15.60
CA GLN A 202 1.52 -6.66 -15.03
C GLN A 202 1.75 -5.39 -15.88
N ARG A 203 1.73 -5.51 -17.20
CA ARG A 203 1.82 -4.33 -18.09
C ARG A 203 0.61 -3.43 -17.96
N ALA A 204 -0.59 -3.98 -17.89
CA ALA A 204 -1.80 -3.20 -17.67
C ALA A 204 -1.78 -2.48 -16.33
N ILE A 205 -1.31 -3.12 -15.24
CA ILE A 205 -1.10 -2.47 -13.94
C ILE A 205 -0.16 -1.28 -14.05
N LYS A 206 0.99 -1.45 -14.71
CA LYS A 206 1.96 -0.34 -14.94
C LYS A 206 1.38 0.78 -15.80
N ASP A 207 0.59 0.44 -16.81
CA ASP A 207 -0.08 1.43 -17.64
C ASP A 207 -1.16 2.19 -16.85
N PHE A 208 -1.88 1.50 -15.95
CA PHE A 208 -2.81 2.13 -15.02
C PHE A 208 -2.09 3.10 -14.08
N ASP A 209 -0.98 2.70 -13.47
CA ASP A 209 -0.20 3.56 -12.55
C ASP A 209 0.20 4.89 -13.20
N LEU A 210 0.48 4.86 -14.50
CA LEU A 210 0.88 6.05 -15.26
C LEU A 210 -0.31 6.90 -15.73
N ARG A 211 -1.47 6.28 -16.01
CA ARG A 211 -2.59 6.96 -16.70
C ARG A 211 -3.80 7.15 -15.81
N GLN A 212 -3.93 6.38 -14.74
CA GLN A 212 -5.12 6.29 -13.87
C GLN A 212 -6.40 5.99 -14.70
N ASP A 213 -6.26 5.19 -15.76
CA ASP A 213 -7.33 4.85 -16.69
C ASP A 213 -7.66 3.35 -16.59
N PRO A 214 -8.83 2.97 -16.05
CA PRO A 214 -9.21 1.56 -15.88
C PRO A 214 -9.43 0.82 -17.21
N SER A 215 -9.61 1.51 -18.32
CA SER A 215 -9.79 0.88 -19.64
C SER A 215 -8.57 0.06 -20.08
N VAL A 216 -7.40 0.26 -19.48
CA VAL A 216 -6.20 -0.55 -19.75
C VAL A 216 -6.40 -2.04 -19.45
N PHE A 217 -7.37 -2.38 -18.58
CA PHE A 217 -7.67 -3.77 -18.21
C PHE A 217 -8.66 -4.46 -19.14
N GLU A 218 -9.40 -3.71 -19.99
CA GLU A 218 -10.44 -4.28 -20.88
C GLU A 218 -9.92 -5.25 -21.94
N GLN A 219 -8.62 -5.18 -22.27
CA GLN A 219 -7.99 -6.01 -23.30
C GLN A 219 -7.20 -7.19 -22.71
N VAL A 220 -7.26 -7.38 -21.40
CA VAL A 220 -6.53 -8.44 -20.71
C VAL A 220 -7.49 -9.59 -20.43
N GLU A 221 -7.35 -10.68 -21.18
CA GLU A 221 -8.19 -11.87 -21.06
C GLU A 221 -7.32 -13.11 -20.85
N CYS A 222 -7.78 -14.04 -20.01
CA CYS A 222 -7.19 -15.37 -19.85
C CYS A 222 -8.21 -16.33 -19.22
N GLU A 223 -8.20 -17.60 -19.65
CA GLU A 223 -9.09 -18.61 -19.08
C GLU A 223 -8.92 -18.80 -17.56
N CYS A 224 -7.77 -18.46 -17.02
CA CYS A 224 -7.52 -18.56 -15.57
C CYS A 224 -8.30 -17.53 -14.74
N GLU A 225 -8.91 -16.52 -15.37
CA GLU A 225 -9.81 -15.57 -14.68
C GLU A 225 -11.03 -16.32 -14.09
N PHE A 226 -11.58 -17.29 -14.84
CA PHE A 226 -12.63 -18.17 -14.32
C PHE A 226 -12.15 -18.97 -13.07
N THR A 227 -10.89 -19.42 -13.05
CA THR A 227 -10.33 -20.09 -11.86
C THR A 227 -10.23 -19.15 -10.68
N TRP A 228 -9.81 -17.91 -10.92
CA TRP A 228 -9.79 -16.88 -9.89
C TRP A 228 -11.20 -16.58 -9.33
N GLU A 229 -12.22 -16.47 -10.19
CA GLU A 229 -13.60 -16.29 -9.75
C GLU A 229 -14.08 -17.44 -8.84
N LEU A 230 -13.74 -18.69 -9.20
CA LEU A 230 -14.03 -19.86 -8.35
C LEU A 230 -13.29 -19.77 -7.00
N VAL A 231 -12.03 -19.33 -6.97
CA VAL A 231 -11.28 -19.13 -5.73
C VAL A 231 -11.95 -18.09 -4.86
N LEU A 232 -12.41 -16.99 -5.43
CA LEU A 232 -13.15 -15.97 -4.66
C LEU A 232 -14.42 -16.56 -4.01
N GLU A 233 -15.09 -17.50 -4.65
CA GLU A 233 -16.30 -18.11 -4.10
C GLU A 233 -16.02 -19.19 -3.06
N GLU A 234 -15.07 -20.08 -3.34
CA GLU A 234 -14.84 -21.30 -2.57
C GLU A 234 -13.87 -21.09 -1.40
N GLU A 235 -12.77 -20.32 -1.59
CA GLU A 235 -11.77 -20.11 -0.53
C GLU A 235 -12.38 -19.42 0.70
N ALA A 236 -13.31 -18.47 0.51
CA ALA A 236 -14.04 -17.83 1.60
C ALA A 236 -14.86 -18.79 2.46
N SER A 237 -15.16 -20.01 1.96
CA SER A 237 -15.90 -21.04 2.70
C SER A 237 -15.03 -21.84 3.65
N TYR A 238 -13.73 -21.88 3.45
CA TYR A 238 -12.77 -22.72 4.19
C TYR A 238 -11.90 -21.95 5.19
N ASN A 239 -11.71 -20.67 5.00
CA ASN A 239 -10.94 -19.83 5.89
C ASN A 239 -11.82 -19.30 7.04
N MET A 240 -11.25 -19.22 8.23
CA MET A 240 -11.92 -18.55 9.35
C MET A 240 -11.82 -17.03 9.15
N PRO A 241 -12.93 -16.34 8.84
CA PRO A 241 -12.89 -14.91 8.58
C PRO A 241 -12.50 -14.14 9.82
N LEU A 242 -11.40 -13.42 9.78
CA LEU A 242 -10.97 -12.55 10.87
C LEU A 242 -11.88 -11.32 11.03
N ALA A 243 -12.60 -10.96 9.97
CA ALA A 243 -13.46 -9.78 9.94
C ALA A 243 -14.91 -9.97 10.44
N ARG A 244 -15.26 -11.12 11.03
CA ARG A 244 -16.63 -11.38 11.56
C ARG A 244 -16.79 -11.02 13.00
#